data_a3a206b0d231cfc455f3774fce92b3b9
#
_entry.id   a3a206b0d231cfc455f3774fce92b3b9
#
_cell.length_a   1.000
_cell.length_b   1.000
_cell.length_c   1.000
_cell.angle_alpha   90.00
_cell.angle_beta   90.00
_cell.angle_gamma   90.00
#
_symmetry.space_group_name_H-M   'P 1'
#
loop_
_entity.id
_entity.type
_entity.pdbx_description
1 polymer ?
#
loop_
_entity_poly.entity_id
_entity_poly.type
_entity_poly.pdbx_seq_one_letter_code
_entity_poly.pdbx_strand_id
1 'polypeptide(L)' 'MKNLTPDELYKIIGQNVAKYRKEKGLSQLDLSLAMGYKSVSVVSGAEIYYNGKHFNIEHLLKISQILNIEISEFLKP' A
#
# COMPACT_ATOMS: atom_id res chain seq x y z
N MET A 1 -16.84 5.90 5.03
CA MET A 1 -16.15 6.50 3.85
C MET A 1 -16.93 7.62 3.21
N LYS A 2 -17.97 8.04 3.87
CA LYS A 2 -18.81 9.11 3.39
C LYS A 2 -18.00 10.40 3.28
N ASN A 3 -18.13 11.09 2.16
CA ASN A 3 -17.46 12.36 1.86
C ASN A 3 -15.95 12.29 1.63
N LEU A 4 -15.39 11.09 1.48
CA LEU A 4 -13.98 10.98 1.10
C LEU A 4 -13.82 11.24 -0.40
N THR A 5 -12.77 11.97 -0.75
CA THR A 5 -12.33 12.08 -2.14
C THR A 5 -11.46 10.88 -2.49
N PRO A 6 -11.30 10.56 -3.79
CA PRO A 6 -10.34 9.53 -4.18
C PRO A 6 -8.93 9.78 -3.66
N ASP A 7 -8.46 11.04 -3.67
CA ASP A 7 -7.14 11.39 -3.17
C ASP A 7 -6.99 11.04 -1.69
N GLU A 8 -8.01 11.36 -0.90
CA GLU A 8 -7.99 11.03 0.53
C GLU A 8 -7.95 9.53 0.76
N LEU A 9 -8.70 8.77 -0.04
CA LEU A 9 -8.72 7.32 0.08
C LEU A 9 -7.36 6.73 -0.31
N TYR A 10 -6.72 7.23 -1.37
CA TYR A 10 -5.39 6.78 -1.74
C TYR A 10 -4.37 7.00 -0.64
N LYS A 11 -4.47 8.13 0.07
CA LYS A 11 -3.59 8.40 1.22
C LYS A 11 -3.84 7.41 2.36
N ILE A 12 -5.10 7.12 2.64
CA ILE A 12 -5.49 6.15 3.67
C ILE A 12 -4.94 4.77 3.30
N ILE A 13 -5.11 4.34 2.07
CA ILE A 13 -4.60 3.06 1.59
C ILE A 13 -3.08 2.98 1.78
N GLY A 14 -2.36 4.03 1.38
CA GLY A 14 -0.90 4.06 1.53
C GLY A 14 -0.47 3.93 2.97
N GLN A 15 -1.12 4.65 3.87
CA GLN A 15 -0.85 4.58 5.31
C GLN A 15 -1.12 3.19 5.87
N ASN A 16 -2.22 2.58 5.45
CA ASN A 16 -2.58 1.23 5.91
C ASN A 16 -1.59 0.19 5.42
N VAL A 17 -1.16 0.28 4.17
CA VAL A 17 -0.13 -0.62 3.65
C VAL A 17 1.15 -0.50 4.47
N ALA A 18 1.59 0.73 4.73
CA ALA A 18 2.79 0.97 5.53
C ALA A 18 2.66 0.37 6.93
N LYS A 19 1.50 0.55 7.55
CA LYS A 19 1.22 0.03 8.90
C LYS A 19 1.36 -1.50 8.93
N TYR A 20 0.67 -2.20 8.04
CA TYR A 20 0.70 -3.65 8.04
C TYR A 20 2.05 -4.20 7.59
N ARG A 21 2.71 -3.52 6.65
CA ARG A 21 4.06 -3.89 6.24
C ARG A 21 5.02 -3.89 7.44
N LYS A 22 4.97 -2.81 8.22
CA LYS A 22 5.83 -2.68 9.41
C LYS A 22 5.49 -3.72 10.47
N GLU A 23 4.20 -4.01 10.66
CA GLU A 23 3.78 -5.05 11.61
C GLU A 23 4.31 -6.42 11.23
N LYS A 24 4.49 -6.68 9.93
CA LYS A 24 5.07 -7.93 9.44
C LYS A 24 6.60 -7.90 9.39
N GLY A 25 7.22 -6.81 9.81
CA GLY A 25 8.67 -6.69 9.85
C GLY A 25 9.34 -6.50 8.49
N LEU A 26 8.60 -6.06 7.47
CA LEU A 26 9.16 -5.87 6.13
C LEU A 26 9.57 -4.43 5.90
N SER A 27 10.72 -4.23 5.26
CA SER A 27 11.10 -2.92 4.73
C SER A 27 10.31 -2.62 3.47
N GLN A 28 10.34 -1.36 3.02
CA GLN A 28 9.75 -1.00 1.73
C GLN A 28 10.38 -1.79 0.59
N LEU A 29 11.68 -1.99 0.64
CA LEU A 29 12.39 -2.76 -0.38
C LEU A 29 11.96 -4.23 -0.34
N ASP A 30 11.84 -4.82 0.85
CA ASP A 30 11.38 -6.21 1.00
C ASP A 30 10.02 -6.39 0.33
N LEU A 31 9.08 -5.48 0.58
CA LEU A 31 7.75 -5.56 -0.02
C LEU A 31 7.84 -5.39 -1.55
N SER A 32 8.62 -4.41 -2.02
CA SER A 32 8.79 -4.18 -3.45
C SER A 32 9.34 -5.41 -4.16
N LEU A 33 10.37 -6.04 -3.61
CA LEU A 33 10.96 -7.24 -4.20
C LEU A 33 9.95 -8.39 -4.21
N ALA A 34 9.19 -8.55 -3.13
CA ALA A 34 8.16 -9.59 -3.06
C ALA A 34 7.06 -9.37 -4.10
N MET A 35 6.77 -8.12 -4.45
CA MET A 35 5.81 -7.79 -5.49
C MET A 35 6.36 -7.99 -6.90
N GLY A 36 7.64 -8.25 -7.05
CA GLY A 36 8.28 -8.46 -8.35
C GLY A 36 8.97 -7.24 -8.92
N TYR A 37 9.09 -6.16 -8.15
CA TYR A 37 9.81 -4.96 -8.59
C TYR A 37 11.28 -5.05 -8.20
N LYS A 38 12.12 -4.28 -8.90
CA LYS A 38 13.56 -4.25 -8.66
C LYS A 38 14.01 -3.07 -7.82
N SER A 39 13.11 -2.12 -7.58
CA SER A 39 13.43 -0.93 -6.78
C SER A 39 12.30 -0.64 -5.81
N VAL A 40 12.58 0.27 -4.87
CA VAL A 40 11.64 0.64 -3.81
C VAL A 40 10.62 1.68 -4.26
N SER A 41 10.79 2.28 -5.45
CA SER A 41 10.08 3.50 -5.81
C SER A 41 8.56 3.37 -5.85
N VAL A 42 8.03 2.23 -6.30
CA VAL A 42 6.58 2.04 -6.34
C VAL A 42 5.99 2.08 -4.93
N VAL A 43 6.59 1.32 -4.00
CA VAL A 43 6.08 1.25 -2.63
C VAL A 43 6.31 2.58 -1.90
N SER A 44 7.52 3.14 -1.99
CA SER A 44 7.83 4.36 -1.25
C SER A 44 6.96 5.54 -1.67
N GLY A 45 6.72 5.69 -2.97
CA GLY A 45 5.88 6.77 -3.47
C GLY A 45 4.41 6.58 -3.12
N ALA A 46 3.90 5.35 -3.28
CA ALA A 46 2.49 5.07 -3.06
C ALA A 46 2.09 5.13 -1.58
N GLU A 47 3.00 4.79 -0.67
CA GLU A 47 2.71 4.84 0.77
C GLU A 47 2.43 6.25 1.26
N ILE A 48 3.02 7.27 0.64
CA ILE A 48 2.84 8.67 1.05
C ILE A 48 2.11 9.50 0.01
N TYR A 49 1.57 8.87 -1.02
CA TYR A 49 0.86 9.56 -2.10
C TYR A 49 1.72 10.64 -2.78
N TYR A 50 3.00 10.36 -2.96
CA TYR A 50 3.95 11.30 -3.52
C TYR A 50 3.62 11.61 -4.98
N ASN A 51 3.37 12.87 -5.30
CA ASN A 51 3.00 13.32 -6.67
C ASN A 51 1.83 12.50 -7.27
N GLY A 52 0.86 12.13 -6.44
CA GLY A 52 -0.31 11.38 -6.88
C GLY A 52 -0.07 9.89 -7.07
N LYS A 53 1.11 9.38 -6.73
CA LYS A 53 1.40 7.94 -6.79
C LYS A 53 0.58 7.21 -5.75
N HIS A 54 -0.03 6.10 -6.16
CA HIS A 54 -0.91 5.33 -5.28
C HIS A 54 -0.90 3.85 -5.66
N PHE A 55 -1.38 3.01 -4.74
CA PHE A 55 -1.55 1.59 -5.04
C PHE A 55 -2.83 1.38 -5.83
N ASN A 56 -2.73 0.66 -6.95
CA ASN A 56 -3.91 0.26 -7.72
C ASN A 56 -4.43 -1.09 -7.18
N ILE A 57 -5.53 -1.58 -7.77
CA ILE A 57 -6.15 -2.82 -7.30
C ILE A 57 -5.21 -4.03 -7.44
N GLU A 58 -4.46 -4.09 -8.54
CA GLU A 58 -3.50 -5.18 -8.73
C GLU A 58 -2.41 -5.17 -7.65
N HIS A 59 -1.90 -3.98 -7.33
CA HIS A 59 -0.94 -3.82 -6.24
C HIS A 59 -1.53 -4.34 -4.93
N LEU A 60 -2.76 -3.93 -4.62
CA LEU A 60 -3.40 -4.30 -3.36
C LEU A 60 -3.63 -5.80 -3.26
N LEU A 61 -3.98 -6.45 -4.37
CA LEU A 61 -4.13 -7.90 -4.38
C LEU A 61 -2.81 -8.58 -4.04
N LYS A 62 -1.71 -8.17 -4.69
CA LYS A 62 -0.39 -8.72 -4.42
C LYS A 62 0.03 -8.50 -2.97
N ILE A 63 -0.16 -7.28 -2.47
CA ILE A 63 0.21 -6.93 -1.09
C ILE A 63 -0.59 -7.74 -0.08
N SER A 64 -1.90 -7.91 -0.32
CA SER A 64 -2.75 -8.71 0.56
C SER A 64 -2.25 -10.14 0.68
N GLN A 65 -1.81 -10.72 -0.43
CA GLN A 65 -1.28 -12.08 -0.47
C GLN A 65 0.08 -12.18 0.23
N ILE A 66 0.96 -11.19 0.00
CA ILE A 66 2.29 -11.16 0.62
C ILE A 66 2.17 -10.99 2.13
N LEU A 67 1.33 -10.07 2.57
CA LEU A 67 1.19 -9.75 3.99
C LEU A 67 0.18 -10.64 4.71
N ASN A 68 -0.58 -11.45 3.98
CA ASN A 68 -1.67 -12.27 4.51
C ASN A 68 -2.68 -11.42 5.27
N ILE A 69 -3.11 -10.32 4.63
CA ILE A 69 -4.07 -9.35 5.16
C ILE A 69 -5.20 -9.22 4.14
N GLU A 70 -6.45 -9.20 4.60
CA GLU A 70 -7.58 -8.96 3.72
C GLU A 70 -7.48 -7.59 3.05
N ILE A 71 -7.80 -7.52 1.75
CA ILE A 71 -7.74 -6.25 1.02
C ILE A 71 -8.56 -5.17 1.71
N SER A 72 -9.71 -5.53 2.28
CA SER A 72 -10.59 -4.57 2.94
C SER A 72 -9.90 -3.82 4.09
N GLU A 73 -8.90 -4.43 4.71
CA GLU A 73 -8.16 -3.77 5.79
C GLU A 73 -7.39 -2.54 5.30
N PHE A 74 -6.94 -2.56 4.04
CA PHE A 74 -6.22 -1.41 3.49
C PHE A 74 -7.14 -0.22 3.20
N LEU A 75 -8.44 -0.46 3.11
CA LEU A 75 -9.42 0.58 2.77
C LEU A 75 -10.04 1.24 4.00
N LYS A 76 -9.75 0.77 5.19
CA LYS A 76 -10.35 1.29 6.42
C LYS A 76 -9.70 2.62 6.80
N PRO A 77 -10.53 3.66 7.02
CA PRO A 77 -10.03 4.95 7.47
C PRO A 77 -9.36 4.90 8.83
#